data_2aa6e02587273d5b00497e036a923f88
#
_entry.id   2aa6e02587273d5b00497e036a923f88
#
_cell.length_a   1.000
_cell.length_b   1.000
_cell.length_c   1.000
_cell.angle_alpha   90.00
_cell.angle_beta   90.00
_cell.angle_gamma   90.00
#
_symmetry.space_group_name_H-M   'P 1'
#
loop_
_entity.id
_entity.type
_entity.pdbx_description
1 polymer ?
#
loop_
_entity_poly.entity_id
_entity_poly.type
_entity_poly.pdbx_seq_one_letter_code
_entity_poly.pdbx_strand_id
1 'polypeptide(L)'
;KPLPPQEETRAAPPPAGVLPAAVWDASSAVVKMCGCILLFAGWSALLRGSGLWQEAVGLLSSTGVLSREAAAVCLSFFLEVTGGTGEAARLGAGTALYALGLGFGGLCIHLQVFSFFHDFPCPRWKFFLFRLLHGIGSLGIYLILERFLPRESQLVWASAAVPLSYGGTASTWAGGLSLVLLCGAFLVFTSQAQKGKNPLRPRKNHGTMEQEN
;
A
#
# COMPACT_ATOMS: atom_id res chain seq x y z
N LYS A 1 1.45 -44.86 -11.94
CA LYS A 1 1.04 -43.58 -11.37
C LYS A 1 1.40 -42.53 -12.40
N PRO A 2 0.45 -41.82 -13.03
CA PRO A 2 0.76 -40.80 -14.03
C PRO A 2 1.55 -39.66 -13.39
N LEU A 3 2.61 -39.22 -14.08
CA LEU A 3 3.38 -38.04 -13.72
C LEU A 3 2.46 -36.79 -13.72
N PRO A 4 2.59 -35.88 -12.78
CA PRO A 4 1.82 -34.65 -12.82
C PRO A 4 2.17 -33.85 -14.08
N PRO A 5 1.22 -33.10 -14.66
CA PRO A 5 1.46 -32.27 -15.84
C PRO A 5 2.62 -31.32 -15.54
N GLN A 6 3.62 -31.34 -16.43
CA GLN A 6 4.68 -30.33 -16.37
C GLN A 6 4.03 -28.97 -16.58
N GLU A 7 4.12 -28.14 -15.54
CA GLU A 7 3.81 -26.72 -15.62
C GLU A 7 4.67 -26.13 -16.75
N GLU A 8 4.02 -25.76 -17.86
CA GLU A 8 4.70 -25.06 -18.95
C GLU A 8 5.39 -23.84 -18.37
N THR A 9 6.69 -23.93 -18.23
CA THR A 9 7.54 -22.82 -17.82
C THR A 9 7.37 -21.73 -18.86
N ARG A 10 6.48 -20.79 -18.58
CA ARG A 10 6.18 -19.64 -19.44
C ARG A 10 7.51 -18.94 -19.71
N ALA A 11 8.01 -19.12 -20.94
CA ALA A 11 9.27 -18.55 -21.38
C ALA A 11 9.28 -17.05 -21.05
N ALA A 12 10.34 -16.59 -20.35
CA ALA A 12 10.48 -15.18 -19.99
C ALA A 12 10.38 -14.32 -21.26
N PRO A 13 9.58 -13.25 -21.28
CA PRO A 13 9.47 -12.37 -22.42
C PRO A 13 10.85 -11.79 -22.78
N PRO A 14 11.11 -11.52 -24.06
CA PRO A 14 12.38 -10.97 -24.51
C PRO A 14 12.66 -9.64 -23.79
N PRO A 15 13.92 -9.28 -23.49
CA PRO A 15 14.28 -8.14 -22.64
C PRO A 15 13.70 -6.79 -23.12
N ALA A 16 13.45 -6.63 -24.41
CA ALA A 16 12.84 -5.42 -24.97
C ALA A 16 11.34 -5.25 -24.60
N GLY A 17 10.66 -6.31 -24.19
CA GLY A 17 9.23 -6.29 -23.79
C GLY A 17 9.00 -6.13 -22.29
N VAL A 18 10.04 -6.21 -21.45
CA VAL A 18 9.89 -6.22 -19.99
C VAL A 18 9.41 -4.87 -19.46
N LEU A 19 9.96 -3.77 -19.96
CA LEU A 19 9.60 -2.43 -19.49
C LEU A 19 8.15 -2.06 -19.86
N PRO A 20 7.69 -2.19 -21.12
CA PRO A 20 6.29 -1.96 -21.45
C PRO A 20 5.32 -2.85 -20.66
N ALA A 21 5.65 -4.13 -20.46
CA ALA A 21 4.83 -5.03 -19.66
C ALA A 21 4.76 -4.57 -18.19
N ALA A 22 5.89 -4.20 -17.60
CA ALA A 22 5.92 -3.69 -16.22
C ALA A 22 5.12 -2.38 -16.06
N VAL A 23 5.21 -1.47 -17.04
CA VAL A 23 4.42 -0.23 -17.05
C VAL A 23 2.92 -0.54 -17.16
N TRP A 24 2.55 -1.48 -18.02
CA TRP A 24 1.15 -1.91 -18.16
C TRP A 24 0.60 -2.50 -16.88
N ASP A 25 1.36 -3.42 -16.25
CA ASP A 25 0.96 -4.07 -15.00
C ASP A 25 0.83 -3.06 -13.87
N ALA A 26 1.79 -2.14 -13.74
CA ALA A 26 1.74 -1.06 -12.76
C ALA A 26 0.54 -0.13 -12.99
N SER A 27 0.29 0.28 -14.22
CA SER A 27 -0.85 1.14 -14.58
C SER A 27 -2.18 0.44 -14.28
N SER A 28 -2.30 -0.83 -14.63
CA SER A 28 -3.48 -1.65 -14.32
C SER A 28 -3.71 -1.76 -12.82
N ALA A 29 -2.65 -1.94 -12.03
CA ALA A 29 -2.73 -1.98 -10.58
C ALA A 29 -3.23 -0.64 -10.00
N VAL A 30 -2.70 0.48 -10.48
CA VAL A 30 -3.13 1.82 -10.06
C VAL A 30 -4.61 2.05 -10.37
N VAL A 31 -5.07 1.71 -11.57
CA VAL A 31 -6.50 1.85 -11.95
C VAL A 31 -7.40 1.04 -11.02
N LYS A 32 -7.02 -0.20 -10.68
CA LYS A 32 -7.78 -1.04 -9.75
C LYS A 32 -7.81 -0.43 -8.34
N MET A 33 -6.67 0.09 -7.85
CA MET A 33 -6.60 0.77 -6.56
C MET A 33 -7.51 2.01 -6.53
N CYS A 34 -7.44 2.86 -7.56
CA CYS A 34 -8.32 4.03 -7.69
C CYS A 34 -9.80 3.63 -7.71
N GLY A 35 -10.14 2.58 -8.45
CA GLY A 35 -11.51 2.05 -8.48
C GLY A 35 -12.02 1.63 -7.10
N CYS A 36 -11.20 0.94 -6.31
CA CYS A 36 -11.54 0.59 -4.93
C CYS A 36 -11.73 1.82 -4.04
N ILE A 37 -10.83 2.81 -4.14
CA ILE A 37 -10.93 4.06 -3.35
C ILE A 37 -12.24 4.78 -3.69
N LEU A 38 -12.56 4.94 -4.98
CA LEU A 38 -13.80 5.58 -5.44
C LEU A 38 -15.05 4.83 -4.97
N LEU A 39 -15.02 3.50 -4.99
CA LEU A 39 -16.10 2.65 -4.48
C LEU A 39 -16.36 2.93 -2.99
N PHE A 40 -15.32 2.92 -2.17
CA PHE A 40 -15.43 3.17 -0.74
C PHE A 40 -15.79 4.62 -0.42
N ALA A 41 -15.28 5.59 -1.19
CA ALA A 41 -15.67 6.99 -1.07
C ALA A 41 -17.17 7.18 -1.39
N GLY A 42 -17.66 6.55 -2.46
CA GLY A 42 -19.09 6.54 -2.81
C GLY A 42 -19.93 5.88 -1.72
N TRP A 43 -19.49 4.73 -1.18
CA TRP A 43 -20.17 4.07 -0.07
C TRP A 43 -20.22 4.95 1.18
N SER A 44 -19.08 5.57 1.54
CA SER A 44 -19.04 6.52 2.67
C SER A 44 -20.01 7.69 2.48
N ALA A 45 -20.12 8.21 1.25
CA ALA A 45 -21.08 9.28 0.93
C ALA A 45 -22.54 8.82 1.10
N LEU A 46 -22.89 7.60 0.66
CA LEU A 46 -24.20 6.99 0.84
C LEU A 46 -24.54 6.79 2.33
N LEU A 47 -23.61 6.27 3.12
CA LEU A 47 -23.80 6.09 4.56
C LEU A 47 -24.03 7.44 5.27
N ARG A 48 -23.33 8.50 4.86
CA ARG A 48 -23.52 9.86 5.40
C ARG A 48 -24.88 10.43 4.97
N GLY A 49 -25.27 10.25 3.73
CA GLY A 49 -26.53 10.75 3.18
C GLY A 49 -27.77 10.03 3.73
N SER A 50 -27.65 8.75 4.07
CA SER A 50 -28.76 7.96 4.66
C SER A 50 -28.95 8.15 6.17
N GLY A 51 -28.04 8.84 6.86
CA GLY A 51 -28.05 8.97 8.32
C GLY A 51 -27.44 7.80 9.06
N LEU A 52 -27.18 6.66 8.41
CA LEU A 52 -26.57 5.46 9.04
C LEU A 52 -25.18 5.73 9.61
N TRP A 53 -24.48 6.72 9.03
CA TRP A 53 -23.20 7.17 9.55
C TRP A 53 -23.30 7.69 10.97
N GLN A 54 -24.28 8.57 11.24
CA GLN A 54 -24.50 9.19 12.54
C GLN A 54 -24.91 8.16 13.59
N GLU A 55 -25.72 7.17 13.19
CA GLU A 55 -26.10 6.04 14.04
C GLU A 55 -24.88 5.20 14.41
N ALA A 56 -24.04 4.84 13.42
CA ALA A 56 -22.83 4.06 13.65
C ALA A 56 -21.82 4.81 14.56
N VAL A 57 -21.62 6.10 14.32
CA VAL A 57 -20.78 6.94 15.19
C VAL A 57 -21.37 7.05 16.59
N GLY A 58 -22.69 7.22 16.71
CA GLY A 58 -23.39 7.27 17.98
C GLY A 58 -23.22 5.96 18.77
N LEU A 59 -23.42 4.83 18.11
CA LEU A 59 -23.21 3.50 18.72
C LEU A 59 -21.77 3.32 19.19
N LEU A 60 -20.78 3.70 18.38
CA LEU A 60 -19.37 3.57 18.72
C LEU A 60 -18.97 4.50 19.89
N SER A 61 -19.50 5.73 19.94
CA SER A 61 -19.24 6.67 21.04
C SER A 61 -19.99 6.31 22.32
N SER A 62 -21.13 5.62 22.23
CA SER A 62 -21.91 5.18 23.41
C SER A 62 -21.16 4.19 24.31
N THR A 63 -20.11 3.54 23.79
CA THR A 63 -19.23 2.68 24.59
C THR A 63 -18.44 3.44 25.66
N GLY A 64 -18.39 4.77 25.59
CA GLY A 64 -17.64 5.63 26.51
C GLY A 64 -16.12 5.62 26.32
N VAL A 65 -15.61 4.80 25.38
CA VAL A 65 -14.16 4.68 25.11
C VAL A 65 -13.67 5.78 24.15
N LEU A 66 -14.52 6.19 23.21
CA LEU A 66 -14.17 7.16 22.16
C LEU A 66 -15.10 8.38 22.25
N SER A 67 -14.53 9.58 22.06
CA SER A 67 -15.36 10.75 21.77
C SER A 67 -16.08 10.58 20.44
N ARG A 68 -17.11 11.38 20.19
CA ARG A 68 -17.87 11.30 18.94
C ARG A 68 -17.00 11.59 17.72
N GLU A 69 -16.06 12.53 17.84
CA GLU A 69 -15.10 12.87 16.79
C GLU A 69 -14.14 11.70 16.55
N ALA A 70 -13.57 11.13 17.61
CA ALA A 70 -12.68 9.98 17.51
C ALA A 70 -13.40 8.74 16.89
N ALA A 71 -14.65 8.52 17.25
CA ALA A 71 -15.48 7.46 16.68
C ALA A 71 -15.70 7.67 15.16
N ALA A 72 -15.99 8.91 14.74
CA ALA A 72 -16.13 9.26 13.33
C ALA A 72 -14.82 9.03 12.54
N VAL A 73 -13.69 9.42 13.11
CA VAL A 73 -12.36 9.20 12.52
C VAL A 73 -12.04 7.71 12.44
N CYS A 74 -12.26 6.95 13.51
CA CYS A 74 -12.04 5.50 13.51
C CYS A 74 -12.91 4.79 12.47
N LEU A 75 -14.18 5.16 12.35
CA LEU A 75 -15.10 4.60 11.36
C LEU A 75 -14.65 4.93 9.93
N SER A 76 -14.17 6.16 9.69
CA SER A 76 -13.61 6.55 8.39
C SER A 76 -12.37 5.73 8.04
N PHE A 77 -11.42 5.60 8.96
CA PHE A 77 -10.23 4.75 8.76
C PHE A 77 -10.58 3.28 8.57
N PHE A 78 -11.61 2.80 9.26
CA PHE A 78 -12.07 1.42 9.10
C PHE A 78 -12.55 1.15 7.67
N LEU A 79 -13.22 2.07 7.04
CA LEU A 79 -13.66 1.94 5.65
C LEU A 79 -12.51 2.15 4.67
N GLU A 80 -11.85 3.33 4.74
CA GLU A 80 -10.88 3.74 3.75
C GLU A 80 -9.88 4.75 4.35
N VAL A 81 -8.60 4.53 4.09
CA VAL A 81 -7.50 5.30 4.70
C VAL A 81 -7.49 6.76 4.27
N THR A 82 -7.75 7.04 2.99
CA THR A 82 -7.72 8.42 2.46
C THR A 82 -8.84 9.26 3.07
N GLY A 83 -10.05 8.70 3.13
CA GLY A 83 -11.18 9.31 3.82
C GLY A 83 -10.93 9.46 5.31
N GLY A 84 -10.29 8.46 5.93
CA GLY A 84 -9.90 8.50 7.34
C GLY A 84 -8.91 9.63 7.65
N THR A 85 -7.87 9.80 6.83
CA THR A 85 -6.90 10.89 7.00
C THR A 85 -7.55 12.26 6.79
N GLY A 86 -8.43 12.40 5.78
CA GLY A 86 -9.18 13.63 5.55
C GLY A 86 -10.12 13.99 6.71
N GLU A 87 -10.85 13.01 7.25
CA GLU A 87 -11.75 13.22 8.39
C GLU A 87 -10.96 13.58 9.66
N ALA A 88 -9.84 12.89 9.90
CA ALA A 88 -8.96 13.17 11.03
C ALA A 88 -8.39 14.59 10.95
N ALA A 89 -7.95 15.03 9.77
CA ALA A 89 -7.47 16.40 9.56
C ALA A 89 -8.57 17.43 9.75
N ARG A 90 -9.79 17.16 9.22
CA ARG A 90 -10.95 18.06 9.36
C ARG A 90 -11.38 18.25 10.81
N LEU A 91 -11.32 17.20 11.62
CA LEU A 91 -11.73 17.20 13.03
C LEU A 91 -10.58 17.54 13.99
N GLY A 92 -9.36 17.80 13.50
CA GLY A 92 -8.21 18.08 14.36
C GLY A 92 -7.84 16.89 15.26
N ALA A 93 -8.01 15.66 14.75
CA ALA A 93 -7.77 14.45 15.53
C ALA A 93 -6.30 14.30 15.92
N GLY A 94 -6.04 13.74 17.10
CA GLY A 94 -4.69 13.48 17.58
C GLY A 94 -3.95 12.48 16.69
N THR A 95 -2.63 12.65 16.57
CA THR A 95 -1.74 11.82 15.75
C THR A 95 -1.81 10.32 16.08
N ALA A 96 -2.20 9.97 17.30
CA ALA A 96 -2.44 8.59 17.73
C ALA A 96 -3.48 7.86 16.85
N LEU A 97 -4.55 8.55 16.44
CA LEU A 97 -5.58 7.98 15.57
C LEU A 97 -5.06 7.73 14.14
N TYR A 98 -4.15 8.58 13.66
CA TYR A 98 -3.46 8.31 12.39
C TYR A 98 -2.59 7.06 12.47
N ALA A 99 -1.82 6.89 13.56
CA ALA A 99 -0.98 5.70 13.76
C ALA A 99 -1.83 4.42 13.74
N LEU A 100 -2.95 4.41 14.45
CA LEU A 100 -3.91 3.29 14.46
C LEU A 100 -4.50 3.04 13.07
N GLY A 101 -5.05 4.08 12.45
CA GLY A 101 -5.78 3.97 11.19
C GLY A 101 -4.90 3.57 10.01
N LEU A 102 -3.72 4.19 9.88
CA LEU A 102 -2.73 3.86 8.85
C LEU A 102 -2.17 2.45 9.06
N GLY A 103 -1.91 2.06 10.31
CA GLY A 103 -1.46 0.71 10.64
C GLY A 103 -2.50 -0.36 10.27
N PHE A 104 -3.77 -0.13 10.50
CA PHE A 104 -4.86 -1.04 10.12
C PHE A 104 -5.06 -1.07 8.60
N GLY A 105 -5.09 0.07 7.94
CA GLY A 105 -5.18 0.20 6.48
C GLY A 105 -6.59 0.16 5.89
N GLY A 106 -7.65 0.00 6.70
CA GLY A 106 -9.04 0.02 6.25
C GLY A 106 -9.48 -1.16 5.37
N LEU A 107 -10.79 -1.35 5.24
CA LEU A 107 -11.39 -2.40 4.42
C LEU A 107 -11.03 -2.28 2.94
N CYS A 108 -10.87 -1.04 2.44
CA CYS A 108 -10.50 -0.79 1.06
C CYS A 108 -9.17 -1.47 0.69
N ILE A 109 -8.13 -1.33 1.55
CA ILE A 109 -6.83 -1.98 1.32
C ILE A 109 -6.94 -3.50 1.43
N HIS A 110 -7.75 -4.03 2.37
CA HIS A 110 -7.98 -5.47 2.47
C HIS A 110 -8.59 -6.03 1.18
N LEU A 111 -9.58 -5.33 0.61
CA LEU A 111 -10.21 -5.73 -0.64
C LEU A 111 -9.21 -5.66 -1.81
N GLN A 112 -8.37 -4.63 -1.86
CA GLN A 112 -7.30 -4.50 -2.86
C GLN A 112 -6.34 -5.68 -2.79
N VAL A 113 -5.84 -6.03 -1.59
CA VAL A 113 -4.91 -7.16 -1.41
C VAL A 113 -5.55 -8.45 -1.90
N PHE A 114 -6.80 -8.73 -1.55
CA PHE A 114 -7.49 -9.94 -1.98
C PHE A 114 -7.83 -9.96 -3.48
N SER A 115 -7.93 -8.80 -4.12
CA SER A 115 -8.13 -8.70 -5.56
C SER A 115 -6.84 -8.91 -6.37
N PHE A 116 -5.69 -8.58 -5.79
CA PHE A 116 -4.38 -8.78 -6.43
C PHE A 116 -3.82 -10.19 -6.20
N PHE A 117 -4.09 -10.77 -5.03
CA PHE A 117 -3.57 -12.09 -4.62
C PHE A 117 -4.71 -13.09 -4.49
N HIS A 118 -5.11 -13.70 -5.62
CA HIS A 118 -6.21 -14.67 -5.64
C HIS A 118 -5.89 -15.93 -4.83
N ASP A 119 -4.63 -16.39 -4.89
CA ASP A 119 -4.14 -17.60 -4.21
C ASP A 119 -3.47 -17.28 -2.87
N PHE A 120 -4.10 -16.42 -2.09
CA PHE A 120 -3.54 -16.02 -0.81
C PHE A 120 -3.51 -17.22 0.15
N PRO A 121 -2.30 -17.66 0.60
CA PRO A 121 -2.12 -18.91 1.34
C PRO A 121 -2.66 -18.87 2.77
N CYS A 122 -3.20 -17.75 3.20
CA CYS A 122 -3.68 -17.52 4.56
C CYS A 122 -5.20 -17.30 4.58
N PRO A 123 -5.94 -17.85 5.54
CA PRO A 123 -7.35 -17.54 5.71
C PRO A 123 -7.57 -16.03 5.87
N ARG A 124 -8.55 -15.47 5.16
CA ARG A 124 -8.82 -14.02 5.11
C ARG A 124 -9.01 -13.39 6.50
N TRP A 125 -9.64 -14.10 7.43
CA TRP A 125 -9.83 -13.63 8.80
C TRP A 125 -8.50 -13.46 9.57
N LYS A 126 -7.50 -14.33 9.33
CA LYS A 126 -6.16 -14.19 9.94
C LYS A 126 -5.45 -12.94 9.42
N PHE A 127 -5.57 -12.67 8.11
CA PHE A 127 -5.03 -11.44 7.55
C PHE A 127 -5.66 -10.20 8.20
N PHE A 128 -6.98 -10.19 8.35
CA PHE A 128 -7.69 -9.12 9.04
C PHE A 128 -7.21 -8.94 10.49
N LEU A 129 -7.08 -10.05 11.21
CA LEU A 129 -6.58 -10.04 12.59
C LEU A 129 -5.15 -9.48 12.67
N PHE A 130 -4.25 -9.92 11.76
CA PHE A 130 -2.89 -9.38 11.71
C PHE A 130 -2.87 -7.88 11.43
N ARG A 131 -3.72 -7.39 10.54
CA ARG A 131 -3.83 -5.95 10.27
C ARG A 131 -4.35 -5.17 11.48
N LEU A 132 -5.31 -5.74 12.21
CA LEU A 132 -5.80 -5.15 13.46
C LEU A 132 -4.68 -5.06 14.51
N LEU A 133 -3.96 -6.17 14.72
CA LEU A 133 -2.81 -6.20 15.64
C LEU A 133 -1.70 -5.23 15.20
N HIS A 134 -1.46 -5.12 13.90
CA HIS A 134 -0.49 -4.14 13.38
C HIS A 134 -0.95 -2.70 13.66
N GLY A 135 -2.22 -2.38 13.50
CA GLY A 135 -2.77 -1.07 13.85
C GLY A 135 -2.61 -0.75 15.33
N ILE A 136 -2.94 -1.70 16.22
CA ILE A 136 -2.77 -1.56 17.68
C ILE A 136 -1.27 -1.43 18.02
N GLY A 137 -0.41 -2.22 17.40
CA GLY A 137 1.04 -2.14 17.55
C GLY A 137 1.60 -0.78 17.11
N SER A 138 1.13 -0.26 15.98
CA SER A 138 1.51 1.08 15.48
C SER A 138 1.11 2.18 16.46
N LEU A 139 -0.10 2.09 17.02
CA LEU A 139 -0.55 3.00 18.08
C LEU A 139 0.36 2.89 19.33
N GLY A 140 0.66 1.67 19.78
CA GLY A 140 1.53 1.44 20.94
C GLY A 140 2.94 2.01 20.74
N ILE A 141 3.54 1.74 19.58
CA ILE A 141 4.87 2.29 19.23
C ILE A 141 4.80 3.83 19.17
N TYR A 142 3.76 4.38 18.55
CA TYR A 142 3.57 5.84 18.50
C TYR A 142 3.54 6.45 19.91
N LEU A 143 2.72 5.90 20.82
CA LEU A 143 2.60 6.39 22.20
C LEU A 143 3.92 6.30 22.99
N ILE A 144 4.70 5.25 22.74
CA ILE A 144 6.04 5.09 23.32
C ILE A 144 6.99 6.17 22.78
N LEU A 145 7.03 6.33 21.44
CA LEU A 145 7.91 7.31 20.80
C LEU A 145 7.55 8.75 21.19
N GLU A 146 6.27 9.06 21.27
CA GLU A 146 5.79 10.40 21.72
C GLU A 146 6.30 10.76 23.12
N ARG A 147 6.54 9.74 23.97
CA ARG A 147 7.09 9.94 25.31
C ARG A 147 8.57 10.35 25.31
N PHE A 148 9.33 9.88 24.30
CA PHE A 148 10.77 10.09 24.19
C PHE A 148 11.16 11.21 23.22
N LEU A 149 10.30 11.51 22.25
CA LEU A 149 10.58 12.55 21.27
C LEU A 149 10.09 13.92 21.78
N PRO A 150 10.91 14.98 21.70
CA PRO A 150 10.48 16.31 22.09
C PRO A 150 9.32 16.78 21.19
N ARG A 151 8.38 17.50 21.79
CA ARG A 151 7.15 18.00 21.12
C ARG A 151 7.40 18.99 19.96
N GLU A 152 8.63 19.43 19.75
CA GLU A 152 9.00 20.29 18.60
C GLU A 152 8.72 19.65 17.24
N SER A 153 8.57 18.33 17.18
CA SER A 153 8.16 17.62 15.95
C SER A 153 6.74 17.97 15.47
N GLN A 154 5.90 18.58 16.30
CA GLN A 154 4.56 19.03 15.88
C GLN A 154 4.61 20.16 14.84
N LEU A 155 5.66 20.99 14.85
CA LEU A 155 5.86 22.05 13.86
C LEU A 155 6.12 21.51 12.45
N VAL A 156 6.76 20.35 12.32
CA VAL A 156 7.02 19.70 11.03
C VAL A 156 5.71 19.23 10.40
N TRP A 157 4.79 18.66 11.20
CA TRP A 157 3.48 18.21 10.73
C TRP A 157 2.54 19.38 10.41
N ALA A 158 2.57 20.43 11.20
CA ALA A 158 1.80 21.64 10.94
C ALA A 158 2.24 22.33 9.64
N SER A 159 3.55 22.36 9.35
CA SER A 159 4.06 22.89 8.08
C SER A 159 3.79 21.99 6.88
N ALA A 160 3.70 20.69 7.07
CA ALA A 160 3.31 19.74 6.02
C ALA A 160 1.81 19.78 5.70
N ALA A 161 0.98 20.19 6.67
CA ALA A 161 -0.46 20.34 6.49
C ALA A 161 -0.86 21.70 5.87
N VAL A 162 0.04 22.68 5.83
CA VAL A 162 -0.17 23.90 5.04
C VAL A 162 -0.16 23.48 3.57
N PRO A 163 -1.26 23.69 2.82
CA PRO A 163 -1.24 23.45 1.38
C PRO A 163 -0.06 24.24 0.85
N LEU A 164 0.88 23.55 0.19
CA LEU A 164 2.01 24.18 -0.50
C LEU A 164 1.41 25.22 -1.43
N SER A 165 1.29 26.44 -0.94
CA SER A 165 1.05 27.56 -1.82
C SER A 165 2.29 27.64 -2.69
N TYR A 166 2.14 27.22 -3.94
CA TYR A 166 3.15 27.28 -4.99
C TYR A 166 3.56 28.73 -5.29
N GLY A 167 4.03 29.44 -4.29
CA GLY A 167 4.50 30.81 -4.39
C GLY A 167 5.99 30.97 -4.05
N GLY A 168 6.64 29.89 -3.62
CA GLY A 168 8.09 29.88 -3.39
C GLY A 168 8.77 29.10 -4.50
N THR A 169 9.85 29.63 -5.04
CA THR A 169 10.79 29.02 -5.96
C THR A 169 11.55 27.83 -5.33
N ALA A 170 10.84 26.93 -4.69
CA ALA A 170 11.36 25.60 -4.34
C ALA A 170 11.65 24.94 -5.69
N SER A 171 12.93 24.85 -6.04
CA SER A 171 13.42 24.47 -7.34
C SER A 171 12.74 23.17 -7.77
N THR A 172 11.85 23.25 -8.73
CA THR A 172 11.27 22.12 -9.48
C THR A 172 12.34 21.16 -9.97
N TRP A 173 13.58 21.66 -10.09
CA TRP A 173 14.77 20.90 -10.44
C TRP A 173 15.15 19.87 -9.37
N ALA A 174 15.05 20.16 -8.08
CA ALA A 174 15.40 19.21 -7.01
C ALA A 174 14.39 18.06 -6.94
N GLY A 175 13.09 18.36 -7.12
CA GLY A 175 12.05 17.34 -7.19
C GLY A 175 12.17 16.47 -8.44
N GLY A 176 12.43 17.08 -9.60
CA GLY A 176 12.66 16.38 -10.85
C GLY A 176 13.91 15.50 -10.80
N LEU A 177 15.02 16.02 -10.27
CA LEU A 177 16.26 15.24 -10.10
C LEU A 177 16.07 14.05 -9.15
N SER A 178 15.36 14.25 -8.04
CA SER A 178 15.03 13.19 -7.10
C SER A 178 14.20 12.09 -7.77
N LEU A 179 13.20 12.47 -8.58
CA LEU A 179 12.38 11.51 -9.31
C LEU A 179 13.21 10.71 -10.33
N VAL A 180 14.08 11.39 -11.09
CA VAL A 180 14.96 10.74 -12.08
C VAL A 180 15.95 9.78 -11.40
N LEU A 181 16.53 10.18 -10.25
CA LEU A 181 17.41 9.32 -9.47
C LEU A 181 16.68 8.09 -8.92
N LEU A 182 15.44 8.27 -8.44
CA LEU A 182 14.62 7.18 -7.93
C LEU A 182 14.22 6.20 -9.05
N CYS A 183 13.83 6.71 -10.21
CA CYS A 183 13.56 5.90 -11.39
C CYS A 183 14.82 5.18 -11.89
N GLY A 184 15.97 5.87 -11.92
CA GLY A 184 17.26 5.27 -12.28
C GLY A 184 17.68 4.16 -11.33
N ALA A 185 17.56 4.38 -10.02
CA ALA A 185 17.83 3.37 -9.00
C ALA A 185 16.89 2.16 -9.15
N PHE A 186 15.62 2.40 -9.39
CA PHE A 186 14.65 1.33 -9.63
C PHE A 186 14.99 0.49 -10.86
N LEU A 187 15.37 1.13 -11.97
CA LEU A 187 15.80 0.43 -13.20
C LEU A 187 17.08 -0.38 -13.00
N VAL A 188 18.06 0.16 -12.27
CA VAL A 188 19.29 -0.57 -11.92
C VAL A 188 18.98 -1.77 -11.04
N PHE A 189 18.12 -1.61 -10.03
CA PHE A 189 17.76 -2.67 -9.10
C PHE A 189 17.02 -3.81 -9.83
N THR A 190 16.07 -3.47 -10.70
CA THR A 190 15.32 -4.46 -11.49
C THR A 190 16.22 -5.17 -12.52
N SER A 191 17.17 -4.46 -13.13
CA SER A 191 18.12 -5.07 -14.08
C SER A 191 19.10 -6.02 -13.40
N GLN A 192 19.53 -5.73 -12.17
CA GLN A 192 20.41 -6.62 -11.39
C GLN A 192 19.65 -7.86 -10.89
N ALA A 193 18.39 -7.70 -10.48
CA ALA A 193 17.55 -8.82 -10.08
C ALA A 193 17.32 -9.83 -11.23
N GLN A 194 17.28 -9.34 -12.48
CA GLN A 194 17.20 -10.21 -13.67
C GLN A 194 18.52 -10.94 -13.99
N LYS A 195 19.66 -10.27 -13.80
CA LYS A 195 20.98 -10.93 -14.02
C LYS A 195 21.22 -12.08 -13.04
N GLY A 196 20.74 -11.96 -11.78
CA GLY A 196 20.85 -13.02 -10.77
C GLY A 196 19.96 -14.25 -11.04
N LYS A 197 18.97 -14.15 -11.92
CA LYS A 197 18.03 -15.24 -12.26
C LYS A 197 18.42 -16.01 -13.54
N ASN A 198 19.53 -15.70 -14.20
CA ASN A 198 20.02 -16.45 -15.33
C ASN A 198 21.03 -17.52 -14.85
N PRO A 199 20.62 -18.74 -14.51
CA PRO A 199 21.57 -19.81 -14.25
C PRO A 199 22.26 -20.12 -15.58
N LEU A 200 23.59 -20.16 -15.52
CA LEU A 200 24.52 -20.51 -16.59
C LEU A 200 23.91 -21.60 -17.49
N ARG A 201 23.67 -21.26 -18.75
CA ARG A 201 23.35 -22.22 -19.80
C ARG A 201 24.42 -23.33 -19.76
N PRO A 202 24.06 -24.60 -19.59
CA PRO A 202 25.04 -25.65 -19.64
C PRO A 202 25.72 -25.61 -21.02
N ARG A 203 27.04 -25.49 -20.96
CA ARG A 203 27.93 -25.55 -22.15
C ARG A 203 27.67 -26.85 -22.87
N LYS A 204 27.03 -26.82 -24.06
CA LYS A 204 26.95 -27.96 -24.97
C LYS A 204 28.38 -28.39 -25.29
N ASN A 205 28.81 -29.49 -24.69
CA ASN A 205 30.00 -30.20 -25.13
C ASN A 205 29.69 -30.74 -26.52
N HIS A 206 30.34 -30.17 -27.54
CA HIS A 206 30.58 -30.81 -28.81
C HIS A 206 31.60 -31.93 -28.56
N GLY A 207 31.11 -33.08 -28.22
CA GLY A 207 31.90 -34.33 -28.20
C GLY A 207 31.81 -34.97 -29.55
N THR A 208 32.89 -34.84 -30.31
CA THR A 208 33.54 -35.77 -31.26
C THR A 208 32.68 -36.96 -31.72
N MET A 209 32.33 -36.95 -33.00
CA MET A 209 32.14 -38.17 -33.77
C MET A 209 33.50 -38.89 -33.86
N GLU A 210 33.57 -40.08 -33.37
CA GLU A 210 34.58 -41.06 -33.75
C GLU A 210 33.86 -42.20 -34.45
N GLN A 211 34.19 -42.38 -35.72
CA GLN A 211 33.89 -43.51 -36.52
C GLN A 211 34.61 -44.72 -35.97
N GLU A 212 33.95 -45.87 -35.93
CA GLU A 212 34.61 -47.15 -36.23
C GLU A 212 33.57 -48.18 -36.70
N ASN A 213 33.84 -48.68 -37.92
CA ASN A 213 33.51 -49.96 -38.59
C ASN A 213 32.13 -50.61 -38.39
#